data_f6655370c1172ca987b5443fa88e28c4
#
_entry.id   f6655370c1172ca987b5443fa88e28c4
#
_cell.length_a   1.000
_cell.length_b   1.000
_cell.length_c   1.000
_cell.angle_alpha   90.00
_cell.angle_beta   90.00
_cell.angle_gamma   90.00
#
_symmetry.space_group_name_H-M   'P 1'
#
loop_
_entity.id
_entity.type
_entity.pdbx_description
1 polymer ?
#
loop_
_entity_poly.entity_id
_entity_poly.type
_entity_poly.pdbx_seq_one_letter_code
_entity_poly.pdbx_strand_id
1 'polypeptide(L)'
;MNTQPPAPAQTPDITIIMAVYNAMPYLSECLQSIVTQTLGMEKIEVIAVDDGSTDNSGTELDRYADRYPQVRVIHQANSGGPSQPRNRALDLARGRYTFVVDADDYLGPESLQRLVAMADEQHSDIVLAKLVGLGRAVSDKAHRHTPRADLYTSEVYRTLHSAKLMRRSMLEREHIRYPEDLWFGEDQLFVTAAYLAARTISVVGDYDCYYLRLREDGGNITSRRKNADETVQHIERVMTMIADRVTDPTGRRRLLGRHFRALIDKAIVPAVRQQTTDPDYSHDVLKRCRTLCETHYTPDITQELSQLARIRLHAFQHRKDHALTTLAHYNPRHHHPDTLVDQGRMYRRYPLFRDPGAGLPDHLYDITDTLRTPHRLDHIQWRSTSTLRLTGHAYIDTLETRHMATEITLLNRQTQQEHRIPAATRATPHLATPEGTRHPDHSLAGFTADIDLRTLDAGNPITHGTWDLFLDVRAEGVLRTVRFGRFQEDGLDTLARRPQVIVPADEDGLELTVSVFYTHGWNNLSLEVAQRRPLPAPADTA
;
A
#
# COMPACT_ATOMS: atom_id res chain seq x y z
N MET A 1 18.88 4.19 -62.79
CA MET A 1 18.26 3.52 -61.65
C MET A 1 18.67 4.28 -60.41
N ASN A 2 17.74 5.05 -59.87
CA ASN A 2 17.97 5.91 -58.71
C ASN A 2 17.76 5.04 -57.45
N THR A 3 18.83 4.46 -56.91
CA THR A 3 18.77 3.73 -55.62
C THR A 3 18.83 4.76 -54.50
N GLN A 4 17.66 5.20 -54.07
CA GLN A 4 17.53 5.96 -52.83
C GLN A 4 18.08 5.09 -51.72
N PRO A 5 18.99 5.60 -50.84
CA PRO A 5 19.46 4.80 -49.69
C PRO A 5 18.25 4.41 -48.84
N PRO A 6 18.24 3.20 -48.27
CA PRO A 6 17.14 2.77 -47.41
C PRO A 6 16.99 3.79 -46.29
N ALA A 7 15.75 4.19 -45.99
CA ALA A 7 15.43 5.07 -44.89
C ALA A 7 16.07 4.51 -43.59
N PRO A 8 16.64 5.34 -42.72
CA PRO A 8 17.22 4.85 -41.47
C PRO A 8 16.15 4.04 -40.73
N ALA A 9 16.52 2.82 -40.32
CA ALA A 9 15.62 1.93 -39.59
C ALA A 9 15.05 2.67 -38.38
N GLN A 10 13.74 2.84 -38.34
CA GLN A 10 13.05 3.58 -37.30
C GLN A 10 13.32 2.90 -35.97
N THR A 11 13.79 3.63 -34.96
CA THR A 11 14.03 3.11 -33.61
C THR A 11 12.71 2.60 -33.02
N PRO A 12 12.61 1.36 -32.59
CA PRO A 12 11.40 0.83 -31.96
C PRO A 12 11.00 1.66 -30.73
N ASP A 13 9.71 1.77 -30.46
CA ASP A 13 9.25 2.37 -29.21
C ASP A 13 9.60 1.47 -28.01
N ILE A 14 9.46 0.16 -28.19
CA ILE A 14 9.66 -0.82 -27.13
C ILE A 14 10.41 -2.05 -27.64
N THR A 15 11.33 -2.56 -26.79
CA THR A 15 11.89 -3.91 -26.92
C THR A 15 11.29 -4.83 -25.87
N ILE A 16 10.64 -5.90 -26.31
CA ILE A 16 10.20 -7.00 -25.46
C ILE A 16 11.39 -7.91 -25.18
N ILE A 17 11.65 -8.17 -23.91
CA ILE A 17 12.72 -9.02 -23.41
C ILE A 17 12.10 -10.34 -22.96
N MET A 18 12.48 -11.45 -23.58
CA MET A 18 11.97 -12.78 -23.23
C MET A 18 13.11 -13.75 -22.94
N ALA A 19 13.07 -14.37 -21.78
CA ALA A 19 13.86 -15.56 -21.46
C ALA A 19 12.95 -16.78 -21.58
N VAL A 20 13.32 -17.75 -22.41
CA VAL A 20 12.49 -18.91 -22.72
C VAL A 20 13.22 -20.19 -22.33
N TYR A 21 12.60 -21.02 -21.52
CA TYR A 21 13.06 -22.38 -21.20
C TYR A 21 11.88 -23.30 -20.92
N ASN A 22 11.66 -24.30 -21.78
CA ASN A 22 10.59 -25.30 -21.67
C ASN A 22 9.23 -24.66 -21.35
N ALA A 23 8.77 -23.78 -22.25
CA ALA A 23 7.56 -22.96 -22.04
C ALA A 23 6.32 -23.43 -22.83
N MET A 24 6.42 -24.54 -23.59
CA MET A 24 5.25 -25.07 -24.26
C MET A 24 4.26 -25.70 -23.26
N PRO A 25 2.94 -25.60 -23.50
CA PRO A 25 2.27 -24.99 -24.67
C PRO A 25 2.02 -23.49 -24.53
N TYR A 26 2.39 -22.83 -23.44
CA TYR A 26 2.03 -21.45 -23.08
C TYR A 26 2.69 -20.41 -24.00
N LEU A 27 3.88 -20.71 -24.52
CA LEU A 27 4.68 -19.80 -25.34
C LEU A 27 3.93 -19.30 -26.58
N SER A 28 3.13 -20.15 -27.24
CA SER A 28 2.37 -19.77 -28.44
C SER A 28 1.35 -18.65 -28.14
N GLU A 29 0.64 -18.73 -27.01
CA GLU A 29 -0.30 -17.69 -26.58
C GLU A 29 0.45 -16.41 -26.18
N CYS A 30 1.57 -16.53 -25.50
CA CYS A 30 2.43 -15.41 -25.14
C CYS A 30 2.87 -14.63 -26.39
N LEU A 31 3.49 -15.31 -27.36
CA LEU A 31 3.95 -14.71 -28.61
C LEU A 31 2.80 -14.11 -29.42
N GLN A 32 1.64 -14.81 -29.51
CA GLN A 32 0.45 -14.31 -30.19
C GLN A 32 -0.03 -13.00 -29.56
N SER A 33 -0.03 -12.90 -28.22
CA SER A 33 -0.45 -11.69 -27.50
C SER A 33 0.46 -10.49 -27.78
N ILE A 34 1.74 -10.73 -28.08
CA ILE A 34 2.72 -9.68 -28.42
C ILE A 34 2.52 -9.21 -29.86
N VAL A 35 2.41 -10.14 -30.81
CA VAL A 35 2.34 -9.77 -32.25
C VAL A 35 0.99 -9.16 -32.65
N THR A 36 -0.03 -9.27 -31.79
CA THR A 36 -1.37 -8.68 -32.01
C THR A 36 -1.60 -7.40 -31.20
N GLN A 37 -0.57 -6.82 -30.61
CA GLN A 37 -0.70 -5.57 -29.86
C GLN A 37 -1.16 -4.41 -30.75
N THR A 38 -2.08 -3.59 -30.23
CA THR A 38 -2.60 -2.40 -30.92
C THR A 38 -1.56 -1.31 -31.17
N LEU A 39 -0.41 -1.37 -30.47
CA LEU A 39 0.74 -0.48 -30.73
C LEU A 39 1.29 -0.63 -32.15
N GLY A 40 1.17 -1.82 -32.75
CA GLY A 40 1.71 -2.16 -34.07
C GLY A 40 3.14 -2.72 -34.02
N MET A 41 3.36 -3.81 -34.78
CA MET A 41 4.66 -4.50 -34.79
C MET A 41 5.80 -3.63 -35.33
N GLU A 42 5.52 -2.62 -36.15
CA GLU A 42 6.53 -1.66 -36.66
C GLU A 42 7.20 -0.84 -35.52
N LYS A 43 6.56 -0.77 -34.36
CA LYS A 43 7.08 -0.07 -33.16
C LYS A 43 7.63 -1.02 -32.09
N ILE A 44 7.49 -2.33 -32.30
CA ILE A 44 7.86 -3.37 -31.35
C ILE A 44 9.06 -4.14 -31.87
N GLU A 45 10.09 -4.28 -31.04
CA GLU A 45 11.16 -5.25 -31.21
C GLU A 45 10.97 -6.35 -30.19
N VAL A 46 11.14 -7.61 -30.58
CA VAL A 46 11.13 -8.75 -29.66
C VAL A 46 12.49 -9.43 -29.69
N ILE A 47 13.12 -9.57 -28.55
CA ILE A 47 14.35 -10.34 -28.40
C ILE A 47 14.05 -11.49 -27.43
N ALA A 48 13.90 -12.69 -28.01
CA ALA A 48 13.66 -13.92 -27.29
C ALA A 48 14.95 -14.73 -27.22
N VAL A 49 15.37 -15.09 -26.03
CA VAL A 49 16.54 -15.94 -25.80
C VAL A 49 16.05 -17.30 -25.30
N ASP A 50 16.21 -18.31 -26.16
CA ASP A 50 15.99 -19.72 -25.81
C ASP A 50 17.19 -20.22 -25.03
N ASP A 51 16.99 -20.46 -23.74
CA ASP A 51 18.00 -20.88 -22.78
C ASP A 51 18.17 -22.41 -22.75
N GLY A 52 18.29 -23.01 -23.93
CA GLY A 52 18.54 -24.45 -24.09
C GLY A 52 17.31 -25.30 -23.82
N SER A 53 16.15 -24.90 -24.33
CA SER A 53 14.91 -25.68 -24.21
C SER A 53 15.04 -27.06 -24.84
N THR A 54 14.43 -28.06 -24.19
CA THR A 54 14.38 -29.45 -24.63
C THR A 54 12.99 -29.86 -25.15
N ASP A 55 12.03 -28.97 -25.07
CA ASP A 55 10.71 -29.09 -25.66
C ASP A 55 10.65 -28.37 -27.03
N ASN A 56 9.47 -28.12 -27.57
CA ASN A 56 9.31 -27.44 -28.86
C ASN A 56 9.40 -25.90 -28.75
N SER A 57 9.85 -25.32 -27.64
CA SER A 57 9.92 -23.86 -27.46
C SER A 57 10.84 -23.19 -28.47
N GLY A 58 12.04 -23.74 -28.72
CA GLY A 58 12.98 -23.21 -29.71
C GLY A 58 12.37 -23.19 -31.12
N THR A 59 11.74 -24.29 -31.54
CA THR A 59 11.07 -24.39 -32.85
C THR A 59 9.90 -23.39 -32.97
N GLU A 60 9.15 -23.18 -31.91
CA GLU A 60 8.04 -22.20 -31.91
C GLU A 60 8.58 -20.77 -32.04
N LEU A 61 9.69 -20.45 -31.37
CA LEU A 61 10.35 -19.14 -31.51
C LEU A 61 10.80 -18.90 -32.93
N ASP A 62 11.46 -19.88 -33.58
CA ASP A 62 11.95 -19.79 -34.95
C ASP A 62 10.78 -19.56 -35.93
N ARG A 63 9.66 -20.26 -35.73
CA ARG A 63 8.44 -20.08 -36.53
C ARG A 63 7.92 -18.62 -36.48
N TYR A 64 8.02 -17.96 -35.31
CA TYR A 64 7.63 -16.56 -35.18
C TYR A 64 8.68 -15.62 -35.79
N ALA A 65 9.98 -15.91 -35.65
CA ALA A 65 11.05 -15.13 -36.29
C ALA A 65 10.96 -15.15 -37.82
N ASP A 66 10.64 -16.31 -38.41
CA ASP A 66 10.43 -16.45 -39.85
C ASP A 66 9.25 -15.59 -40.38
N ARG A 67 8.23 -15.43 -39.56
CA ARG A 67 7.01 -14.70 -39.91
C ARG A 67 7.08 -13.19 -39.63
N TYR A 68 7.79 -12.81 -38.58
CA TYR A 68 7.87 -11.44 -38.06
C TYR A 68 9.31 -10.95 -38.00
N PRO A 69 9.79 -10.12 -38.92
CA PRO A 69 11.18 -9.65 -38.94
C PRO A 69 11.57 -8.82 -37.72
N GLN A 70 10.61 -8.42 -36.89
CA GLN A 70 10.85 -7.73 -35.61
C GLN A 70 11.18 -8.68 -34.47
N VAL A 71 10.97 -9.99 -34.66
CA VAL A 71 11.27 -11.03 -33.68
C VAL A 71 12.67 -11.58 -33.96
N ARG A 72 13.56 -11.37 -33.01
CA ARG A 72 14.93 -11.93 -33.04
C ARG A 72 15.04 -13.03 -32.01
N VAL A 73 15.45 -14.21 -32.45
CA VAL A 73 15.68 -15.37 -31.58
C VAL A 73 17.18 -15.61 -31.40
N ILE A 74 17.56 -16.00 -30.21
CA ILE A 74 18.93 -16.38 -29.86
C ILE A 74 18.86 -17.68 -29.07
N HIS A 75 19.49 -18.73 -29.60
CA HIS A 75 19.64 -19.99 -28.89
C HIS A 75 20.95 -20.00 -28.11
N GLN A 76 20.94 -20.52 -26.90
CA GLN A 76 22.12 -20.72 -26.06
C GLN A 76 22.01 -22.00 -25.23
N ALA A 77 23.11 -22.44 -24.69
CA ALA A 77 23.11 -23.51 -23.68
C ALA A 77 22.41 -23.00 -22.40
N ASN A 78 21.72 -23.91 -21.70
CA ASN A 78 21.01 -23.55 -20.48
C ASN A 78 21.93 -22.91 -19.43
N SER A 79 21.61 -21.73 -19.00
CA SER A 79 22.35 -20.90 -18.04
C SER A 79 21.98 -21.15 -16.59
N GLY A 80 20.92 -21.94 -16.34
CA GLY A 80 20.44 -22.26 -14.99
C GLY A 80 19.42 -21.28 -14.42
N GLY A 81 19.09 -20.18 -15.13
CA GLY A 81 18.13 -19.20 -14.65
C GLY A 81 17.82 -18.08 -15.65
N PRO A 82 16.84 -17.22 -15.36
CA PRO A 82 16.38 -16.21 -16.31
C PRO A 82 17.29 -14.98 -16.45
N SER A 83 18.29 -14.82 -15.57
CA SER A 83 19.12 -13.61 -15.50
C SER A 83 19.98 -13.43 -16.75
N GLN A 84 20.76 -14.44 -17.10
CA GLN A 84 21.68 -14.38 -18.24
C GLN A 84 20.94 -14.17 -19.58
N PRO A 85 19.86 -14.92 -19.92
CA PRO A 85 19.12 -14.69 -21.14
C PRO A 85 18.44 -13.31 -21.15
N ARG A 86 17.93 -12.80 -20.01
CA ARG A 86 17.37 -11.45 -19.94
C ARG A 86 18.45 -10.37 -20.15
N ASN A 87 19.62 -10.52 -19.53
CA ASN A 87 20.74 -9.58 -19.72
C ASN A 87 21.20 -9.57 -21.19
N ARG A 88 21.34 -10.74 -21.81
CA ARG A 88 21.69 -10.85 -23.22
C ARG A 88 20.69 -10.15 -24.14
N ALA A 89 19.40 -10.26 -23.85
CA ALA A 89 18.37 -9.55 -24.58
C ALA A 89 18.41 -8.04 -24.33
N LEU A 90 18.65 -7.59 -23.08
CA LEU A 90 18.81 -6.18 -22.72
C LEU A 90 19.99 -5.52 -23.45
N ASP A 91 21.12 -6.21 -23.57
CA ASP A 91 22.33 -5.69 -24.26
C ASP A 91 22.11 -5.47 -25.77
N LEU A 92 21.15 -6.17 -26.34
CA LEU A 92 20.79 -6.09 -27.75
C LEU A 92 19.59 -5.18 -28.03
N ALA A 93 18.89 -4.73 -26.99
CA ALA A 93 17.68 -3.92 -27.08
C ALA A 93 17.96 -2.57 -27.73
N ARG A 94 17.09 -2.15 -28.67
CA ARG A 94 17.17 -0.86 -29.37
C ARG A 94 16.01 0.05 -29.05
N GLY A 95 14.91 -0.47 -28.52
CA GLY A 95 13.73 0.31 -28.17
C GLY A 95 14.02 1.45 -27.19
N ARG A 96 13.22 2.50 -27.25
CA ARG A 96 13.26 3.59 -26.25
C ARG A 96 12.99 3.05 -24.86
N TYR A 97 12.10 2.07 -24.78
CA TYR A 97 11.71 1.36 -23.58
C TYR A 97 12.01 -0.14 -23.71
N THR A 98 12.14 -0.80 -22.57
CA THR A 98 12.18 -2.27 -22.46
C THR A 98 11.02 -2.75 -21.62
N PHE A 99 10.51 -3.95 -21.92
CA PHE A 99 9.46 -4.61 -21.16
C PHE A 99 9.72 -6.12 -21.11
N VAL A 100 9.77 -6.68 -19.93
CA VAL A 100 10.00 -8.12 -19.74
C VAL A 100 8.67 -8.86 -19.79
N VAL A 101 8.61 -9.89 -20.62
CA VAL A 101 7.47 -10.81 -20.71
C VAL A 101 7.98 -12.23 -20.44
N ASP A 102 7.43 -12.88 -19.43
CA ASP A 102 7.71 -14.28 -19.13
C ASP A 102 6.96 -15.17 -20.12
N ALA A 103 7.61 -16.25 -20.56
CA ALA A 103 7.16 -17.08 -21.68
C ALA A 103 5.86 -17.88 -21.41
N ASP A 104 5.43 -17.96 -20.16
CA ASP A 104 4.19 -18.60 -19.73
C ASP A 104 3.03 -17.64 -19.43
N ASP A 105 3.27 -16.33 -19.60
CA ASP A 105 2.31 -15.25 -19.38
C ASP A 105 1.81 -14.65 -20.72
N TYR A 106 0.85 -13.72 -20.69
CA TYR A 106 0.41 -13.00 -21.89
C TYR A 106 -0.07 -11.57 -21.60
N LEU A 107 -0.16 -10.76 -22.64
CA LEU A 107 -0.54 -9.36 -22.58
C LEU A 107 -1.99 -9.12 -22.99
N GLY A 108 -2.64 -8.13 -22.38
CA GLY A 108 -3.88 -7.57 -22.91
C GLY A 108 -3.65 -6.85 -24.25
N PRO A 109 -4.61 -6.82 -25.17
CA PRO A 109 -4.42 -6.30 -26.53
C PRO A 109 -3.89 -4.86 -26.64
N GLU A 110 -4.25 -3.96 -25.70
CA GLU A 110 -3.86 -2.55 -25.70
C GLU A 110 -2.69 -2.23 -24.75
N SER A 111 -2.09 -3.25 -24.16
CA SER A 111 -1.14 -3.08 -23.06
C SER A 111 0.06 -2.23 -23.42
N LEU A 112 0.76 -2.57 -24.50
CA LEU A 112 1.97 -1.85 -24.90
C LEU A 112 1.66 -0.42 -25.34
N GLN A 113 0.55 -0.20 -26.02
CA GLN A 113 0.11 1.14 -26.42
C GLN A 113 -0.16 2.03 -25.20
N ARG A 114 -0.86 1.53 -24.19
CA ARG A 114 -1.18 2.28 -22.98
C ARG A 114 0.05 2.57 -22.13
N LEU A 115 0.94 1.58 -22.01
CA LEU A 115 2.18 1.74 -21.24
C LEU A 115 3.12 2.77 -21.89
N VAL A 116 3.30 2.72 -23.22
CA VAL A 116 4.13 3.69 -23.95
C VAL A 116 3.50 5.08 -23.91
N ALA A 117 2.19 5.19 -24.10
CA ALA A 117 1.48 6.47 -24.03
C ALA A 117 1.65 7.12 -22.64
N MET A 118 1.46 6.38 -21.55
CA MET A 118 1.70 6.86 -20.19
C MET A 118 3.16 7.30 -19.97
N ALA A 119 4.12 6.50 -20.47
CA ALA A 119 5.54 6.82 -20.34
C ALA A 119 5.93 8.10 -21.08
N ASP A 120 5.36 8.33 -22.26
CA ASP A 120 5.62 9.52 -23.07
C ASP A 120 4.93 10.75 -22.46
N GLU A 121 3.66 10.64 -22.08
CA GLU A 121 2.89 11.74 -21.48
C GLU A 121 3.48 12.22 -20.16
N GLN A 122 3.86 11.30 -19.28
CA GLN A 122 4.38 11.62 -17.95
C GLN A 122 5.90 11.73 -17.89
N HIS A 123 6.62 11.48 -19.00
CA HIS A 123 8.07 11.36 -19.07
C HIS A 123 8.62 10.33 -18.10
N SER A 124 7.91 9.21 -17.93
CA SER A 124 8.22 8.21 -16.90
C SER A 124 9.47 7.40 -17.25
N ASP A 125 10.25 7.10 -16.21
CA ASP A 125 11.34 6.14 -16.30
C ASP A 125 10.84 4.71 -16.11
N ILE A 126 9.78 4.54 -15.31
CA ILE A 126 9.13 3.25 -15.07
C ILE A 126 7.61 3.42 -15.16
N VAL A 127 6.94 2.50 -15.88
CA VAL A 127 5.47 2.37 -15.85
C VAL A 127 5.09 0.95 -15.43
N LEU A 128 4.35 0.83 -14.33
CA LEU A 128 3.81 -0.44 -13.87
C LEU A 128 2.62 -0.85 -14.72
N ALA A 129 2.64 -2.08 -15.19
CA ALA A 129 1.50 -2.75 -15.81
C ALA A 129 0.59 -3.32 -14.70
N LYS A 130 -0.73 -3.15 -14.82
CA LYS A 130 -1.67 -3.85 -13.96
C LYS A 130 -1.59 -5.35 -14.22
N LEU A 131 -1.33 -6.11 -13.16
CA LEU A 131 -1.22 -7.56 -13.19
C LEU A 131 -2.56 -8.21 -12.84
N VAL A 132 -2.93 -9.23 -13.61
CA VAL A 132 -4.09 -10.10 -13.35
C VAL A 132 -3.60 -11.52 -13.11
N GLY A 133 -3.96 -12.12 -12.01
CA GLY A 133 -3.55 -13.49 -11.69
C GLY A 133 -4.49 -14.54 -12.29
N LEU A 134 -3.93 -15.52 -12.99
CA LEU A 134 -4.62 -16.70 -13.49
C LEU A 134 -4.22 -17.91 -12.65
N GLY A 135 -5.15 -18.42 -11.85
CA GLY A 135 -4.87 -19.50 -10.89
C GLY A 135 -4.00 -19.07 -9.69
N ARG A 136 -3.68 -17.79 -9.56
CA ARG A 136 -2.87 -17.24 -8.46
C ARG A 136 -3.36 -15.84 -8.05
N ALA A 137 -3.16 -15.50 -6.78
CA ALA A 137 -3.56 -14.19 -6.27
C ALA A 137 -2.51 -13.10 -6.62
N VAL A 138 -2.99 -11.95 -7.07
CA VAL A 138 -2.21 -10.72 -7.26
C VAL A 138 -2.87 -9.61 -6.44
N SER A 139 -2.07 -8.75 -5.83
CA SER A 139 -2.58 -7.63 -5.02
C SER A 139 -2.88 -6.42 -5.90
N ASP A 140 -4.10 -5.91 -5.86
CA ASP A 140 -4.51 -4.70 -6.59
C ASP A 140 -3.90 -3.41 -6.01
N LYS A 141 -3.40 -3.45 -4.78
CA LYS A 141 -2.92 -2.25 -4.08
C LYS A 141 -1.79 -1.52 -4.80
N ALA A 142 -0.89 -2.27 -5.45
CA ALA A 142 0.23 -1.71 -6.20
C ALA A 142 -0.16 -1.19 -7.59
N HIS A 143 -1.35 -1.55 -8.07
CA HIS A 143 -1.79 -1.31 -9.44
C HIS A 143 -2.91 -0.26 -9.54
N ARG A 144 -3.06 0.61 -8.54
CA ARG A 144 -3.97 1.74 -8.63
C ARG A 144 -3.47 2.71 -9.71
N HIS A 145 -4.32 3.05 -10.68
CA HIS A 145 -3.97 4.00 -11.75
C HIS A 145 -3.44 5.31 -11.17
N THR A 146 -2.22 5.66 -11.53
CA THR A 146 -1.52 6.82 -10.96
C THR A 146 -0.51 7.38 -11.97
N PRO A 147 -0.75 8.58 -12.52
CA PRO A 147 0.17 9.21 -13.48
C PRO A 147 1.57 9.47 -12.91
N ARG A 148 1.65 9.83 -11.62
CA ARG A 148 2.93 10.05 -10.92
C ARG A 148 2.85 9.44 -9.52
N ALA A 149 3.47 8.28 -9.36
CA ALA A 149 3.55 7.57 -8.11
C ALA A 149 4.85 7.91 -7.38
N ASP A 150 4.75 8.17 -6.09
CA ASP A 150 5.92 8.31 -5.23
C ASP A 150 6.34 6.93 -4.69
N LEU A 151 7.63 6.61 -4.78
CA LEU A 151 8.18 5.31 -4.38
C LEU A 151 7.95 5.01 -2.89
N TYR A 152 7.98 6.03 -2.06
CA TYR A 152 7.97 5.87 -0.60
C TYR A 152 6.58 5.98 0.01
N THR A 153 5.64 6.70 -0.63
CA THR A 153 4.30 6.93 -0.09
C THR A 153 3.20 6.12 -0.77
N SER A 154 3.47 5.63 -1.98
CA SER A 154 2.55 4.75 -2.71
C SER A 154 2.84 3.27 -2.45
N GLU A 155 1.99 2.39 -2.99
CA GLU A 155 2.12 0.95 -2.83
C GLU A 155 2.94 0.28 -3.95
N VAL A 156 3.61 1.06 -4.85
CA VAL A 156 4.31 0.52 -6.04
C VAL A 156 5.46 -0.43 -5.67
N TYR A 157 6.13 -0.19 -4.54
CA TYR A 157 7.20 -1.07 -4.06
C TYR A 157 6.71 -2.45 -3.57
N ARG A 158 5.40 -2.66 -3.46
CA ARG A 158 4.84 -4.00 -3.13
C ARG A 158 5.04 -5.01 -4.25
N THR A 159 5.20 -4.54 -5.51
CA THR A 159 5.48 -5.42 -6.64
C THR A 159 6.92 -5.23 -7.13
N LEU A 160 7.71 -6.29 -7.03
CA LEU A 160 9.08 -6.37 -7.55
C LEU A 160 9.19 -7.35 -8.72
N HIS A 161 8.06 -7.66 -9.37
CA HIS A 161 8.01 -8.44 -10.60
C HIS A 161 8.54 -7.62 -11.77
N SER A 162 9.19 -8.26 -12.73
CA SER A 162 9.86 -7.58 -13.87
C SER A 162 8.91 -7.01 -14.93
N ALA A 163 7.62 -7.39 -14.94
CA ALA A 163 6.62 -6.86 -15.90
C ALA A 163 6.35 -5.35 -15.67
N LYS A 164 7.32 -4.55 -16.09
CA LYS A 164 7.30 -3.08 -16.05
C LYS A 164 7.93 -2.53 -17.32
N LEU A 165 7.29 -1.49 -17.88
CA LEU A 165 7.95 -0.71 -18.91
C LEU A 165 9.05 0.12 -18.25
N MET A 166 10.28 0.01 -18.72
CA MET A 166 11.43 0.74 -18.20
C MET A 166 12.15 1.50 -19.31
N ARG A 167 12.50 2.73 -19.04
CA ARG A 167 13.29 3.55 -19.98
C ARG A 167 14.69 2.94 -20.15
N ARG A 168 15.02 2.49 -21.36
CA ARG A 168 16.30 1.81 -21.66
C ARG A 168 17.52 2.67 -21.30
N SER A 169 17.49 3.95 -21.65
CA SER A 169 18.61 4.87 -21.33
C SER A 169 18.85 5.04 -19.82
N MET A 170 17.83 4.85 -18.97
CA MET A 170 18.02 4.81 -17.52
C MET A 170 18.77 3.54 -17.11
N LEU A 171 18.34 2.36 -17.61
CA LEU A 171 18.98 1.09 -17.29
C LEU A 171 20.46 1.07 -17.72
N GLU A 172 20.77 1.64 -18.88
CA GLU A 172 22.13 1.74 -19.42
C GLU A 172 23.00 2.70 -18.60
N ARG A 173 22.51 3.90 -18.33
CA ARG A 173 23.24 4.93 -17.56
C ARG A 173 23.58 4.46 -16.15
N GLU A 174 22.68 3.74 -15.50
CA GLU A 174 22.85 3.26 -14.14
C GLU A 174 23.42 1.83 -14.08
N HIS A 175 23.81 1.27 -15.22
CA HIS A 175 24.36 -0.10 -15.37
C HIS A 175 23.49 -1.18 -14.68
N ILE A 176 22.14 -1.05 -14.78
CA ILE A 176 21.21 -1.96 -14.13
C ILE A 176 21.08 -3.23 -14.96
N ARG A 177 21.45 -4.38 -14.36
CA ARG A 177 21.38 -5.72 -14.94
C ARG A 177 20.87 -6.71 -13.91
N TYR A 178 20.36 -7.84 -14.37
CA TYR A 178 19.98 -8.95 -13.52
C TYR A 178 21.23 -9.60 -12.93
N PRO A 179 21.27 -9.96 -11.63
CA PRO A 179 22.37 -10.72 -11.04
C PRO A 179 22.35 -12.14 -11.59
N GLU A 180 23.47 -12.58 -12.22
CA GLU A 180 23.55 -13.90 -12.86
C GLU A 180 23.94 -15.02 -11.89
N ASP A 181 24.39 -14.66 -10.70
CA ASP A 181 24.75 -15.57 -9.61
C ASP A 181 23.55 -15.97 -8.71
N LEU A 182 22.34 -15.51 -9.04
CA LEU A 182 21.10 -15.86 -8.36
C LEU A 182 20.14 -16.56 -9.32
N TRP A 183 19.65 -17.73 -8.91
CA TRP A 183 18.57 -18.40 -9.65
C TRP A 183 17.17 -17.95 -9.19
N PHE A 184 17.08 -17.25 -8.05
CA PHE A 184 15.84 -16.77 -7.43
C PHE A 184 16.03 -15.41 -6.77
N GLY A 185 15.04 -14.52 -6.94
CA GLY A 185 15.04 -13.16 -6.36
C GLY A 185 15.85 -12.15 -7.18
N GLU A 186 16.32 -12.54 -8.35
CA GLU A 186 17.04 -11.73 -9.32
C GLU A 186 16.21 -10.51 -9.78
N ASP A 187 14.89 -10.72 -9.97
CA ASP A 187 13.93 -9.70 -10.31
C ASP A 187 13.78 -8.64 -9.21
N GLN A 188 13.83 -9.05 -7.94
CA GLN A 188 13.72 -8.10 -6.82
C GLN A 188 14.91 -7.15 -6.75
N LEU A 189 16.12 -7.65 -7.01
CA LEU A 189 17.34 -6.82 -7.10
C LEU A 189 17.28 -5.87 -8.29
N PHE A 190 16.98 -6.38 -9.47
CA PHE A 190 16.87 -5.60 -10.70
C PHE A 190 15.82 -4.49 -10.57
N VAL A 191 14.61 -4.84 -10.14
CA VAL A 191 13.52 -3.88 -10.01
C VAL A 191 13.76 -2.88 -8.89
N THR A 192 14.36 -3.29 -7.76
CA THR A 192 14.73 -2.36 -6.69
C THR A 192 15.77 -1.35 -7.19
N ALA A 193 16.81 -1.81 -7.91
CA ALA A 193 17.81 -0.93 -8.50
C ALA A 193 17.17 0.07 -9.47
N ALA A 194 16.24 -0.39 -10.32
CA ALA A 194 15.51 0.45 -11.25
C ALA A 194 14.61 1.49 -10.53
N TYR A 195 13.88 1.08 -9.50
CA TYR A 195 13.06 2.01 -8.71
C TYR A 195 13.89 3.10 -8.02
N LEU A 196 15.07 2.73 -7.48
CA LEU A 196 15.96 3.70 -6.82
C LEU A 196 16.65 4.67 -7.80
N ALA A 197 16.72 4.31 -9.07
CA ALA A 197 17.28 5.13 -10.15
C ALA A 197 16.24 6.00 -10.86
N ALA A 198 14.96 5.63 -10.78
CA ALA A 198 13.87 6.28 -11.50
C ALA A 198 13.56 7.67 -10.91
N ARG A 199 13.38 8.66 -11.78
CA ARG A 199 12.91 10.01 -11.44
C ARG A 199 11.39 10.10 -11.43
N THR A 200 10.74 9.36 -12.32
CA THR A 200 9.28 9.35 -12.46
C THR A 200 8.78 7.92 -12.62
N ILE A 201 7.83 7.55 -11.78
CA ILE A 201 7.16 6.26 -11.77
C ILE A 201 5.67 6.50 -12.04
N SER A 202 5.09 5.72 -12.95
CA SER A 202 3.65 5.76 -13.26
C SER A 202 3.03 4.38 -13.17
N VAL A 203 1.70 4.31 -13.11
CA VAL A 203 0.95 3.06 -13.04
C VAL A 203 -0.23 3.12 -14.00
N VAL A 204 -0.29 2.21 -14.96
CA VAL A 204 -1.48 1.92 -15.76
C VAL A 204 -2.30 0.88 -14.98
N GLY A 205 -3.32 1.35 -14.25
CA GLY A 205 -4.12 0.52 -13.35
C GLY A 205 -5.59 0.40 -13.75
N ASP A 206 -6.01 1.11 -14.79
CA ASP A 206 -7.37 1.15 -15.34
C ASP A 206 -7.59 0.15 -16.48
N TYR A 207 -6.55 -0.61 -16.84
CA TYR A 207 -6.59 -1.63 -17.89
C TYR A 207 -5.79 -2.86 -17.44
N ASP A 208 -6.29 -4.06 -17.75
CA ASP A 208 -5.65 -5.33 -17.43
C ASP A 208 -4.52 -5.59 -18.45
N CYS A 209 -3.29 -5.22 -18.05
CA CYS A 209 -2.15 -5.21 -18.97
C CYS A 209 -1.43 -6.55 -19.10
N TYR A 210 -1.29 -7.28 -17.99
CA TYR A 210 -0.40 -8.44 -17.92
C TYR A 210 -1.07 -9.57 -17.14
N TYR A 211 -1.21 -10.74 -17.76
CA TYR A 211 -1.86 -11.90 -17.18
C TYR A 211 -0.81 -12.90 -16.70
N LEU A 212 -0.67 -12.98 -15.39
CA LEU A 212 0.33 -13.79 -14.69
C LEU A 212 -0.22 -15.18 -14.39
N ARG A 213 0.31 -16.19 -15.05
CA ARG A 213 -0.22 -17.56 -15.03
C ARG A 213 0.42 -18.44 -13.96
N LEU A 214 -0.39 -19.25 -13.29
CA LEU A 214 0.08 -20.43 -12.59
C LEU A 214 -0.02 -21.61 -13.56
N ARG A 215 1.13 -22.17 -13.95
CA ARG A 215 1.20 -23.31 -14.87
C ARG A 215 0.63 -24.57 -14.22
N GLU A 216 -0.14 -25.34 -14.98
CA GLU A 216 -0.76 -26.57 -14.52
C GLU A 216 0.28 -27.69 -14.32
N ASP A 217 1.39 -27.66 -15.07
CA ASP A 217 2.51 -28.61 -14.97
C ASP A 217 3.47 -28.34 -13.80
N GLY A 218 3.21 -27.28 -13.02
CA GLY A 218 4.10 -26.89 -11.90
C GLY A 218 5.46 -26.31 -12.34
N GLY A 219 5.65 -26.02 -13.62
CA GLY A 219 6.91 -25.54 -14.20
C GLY A 219 7.31 -24.11 -13.85
N ASN A 220 6.47 -23.35 -13.14
CA ASN A 220 6.86 -22.01 -12.69
C ASN A 220 8.09 -22.11 -11.74
N ILE A 221 9.10 -21.27 -11.95
CA ILE A 221 10.28 -21.16 -11.05
C ILE A 221 9.86 -20.90 -9.60
N THR A 222 8.79 -20.12 -9.41
CA THR A 222 8.22 -19.82 -8.08
C THR A 222 7.65 -21.04 -7.36
N SER A 223 7.34 -22.14 -8.08
CA SER A 223 6.83 -23.39 -7.51
C SER A 223 7.96 -24.29 -6.95
N ARG A 224 9.22 -24.06 -7.33
CA ARG A 224 10.35 -24.79 -6.76
C ARG A 224 10.48 -24.50 -5.27
N ARG A 225 10.74 -25.56 -4.49
CA ARG A 225 10.98 -25.42 -3.04
C ARG A 225 12.27 -24.62 -2.82
N LYS A 226 12.13 -23.47 -2.19
CA LYS A 226 13.24 -22.59 -1.81
C LYS A 226 13.67 -22.92 -0.41
N ASN A 227 14.96 -22.91 -0.17
CA ASN A 227 15.47 -22.99 1.18
C ASN A 227 15.57 -21.58 1.79
N ALA A 228 15.69 -21.49 3.12
CA ALA A 228 15.74 -20.21 3.81
C ALA A 228 17.07 -19.47 3.53
N ASP A 229 18.16 -20.19 3.25
CA ASP A 229 19.46 -19.60 2.94
C ASP A 229 19.43 -18.81 1.62
N GLU A 230 18.88 -19.40 0.56
CA GLU A 230 18.67 -18.71 -0.72
C GLU A 230 17.80 -17.47 -0.57
N THR A 231 16.79 -17.55 0.32
CA THR A 231 15.93 -16.41 0.65
C THR A 231 16.72 -15.31 1.38
N VAL A 232 17.59 -15.67 2.32
CA VAL A 232 18.44 -14.70 3.05
C VAL A 232 19.41 -14.02 2.09
N GLN A 233 20.02 -14.78 1.16
CA GLN A 233 21.01 -14.26 0.23
C GLN A 233 20.49 -13.08 -0.61
N HIS A 234 19.31 -13.21 -1.22
CA HIS A 234 18.78 -12.11 -2.03
C HIS A 234 18.23 -10.97 -1.16
N ILE A 235 17.62 -11.25 0.03
CA ILE A 235 17.15 -10.23 0.95
C ILE A 235 18.31 -9.37 1.45
N GLU A 236 19.43 -9.96 1.84
CA GLU A 236 20.65 -9.29 2.27
C GLU A 236 21.12 -8.27 1.22
N ARG A 237 21.25 -8.71 -0.04
CA ARG A 237 21.68 -7.84 -1.14
C ARG A 237 20.72 -6.67 -1.38
N VAL A 238 19.40 -6.91 -1.32
CA VAL A 238 18.42 -5.85 -1.48
C VAL A 238 18.45 -4.87 -0.29
N MET A 239 18.55 -5.37 0.95
CA MET A 239 18.60 -4.52 2.14
C MET A 239 19.86 -3.65 2.15
N THR A 240 21.02 -4.21 1.77
CA THR A 240 22.26 -3.45 1.62
C THR A 240 22.11 -2.36 0.56
N MET A 241 21.58 -2.71 -0.64
CA MET A 241 21.34 -1.73 -1.71
C MET A 241 20.46 -0.56 -1.24
N ILE A 242 19.40 -0.85 -0.49
CA ILE A 242 18.50 0.19 0.06
C ILE A 242 19.26 1.05 1.08
N ALA A 243 20.01 0.43 2.00
CA ALA A 243 20.76 1.13 3.03
C ALA A 243 21.82 2.09 2.44
N ASP A 244 22.47 1.67 1.34
CA ASP A 244 23.51 2.44 0.68
C ASP A 244 22.95 3.62 -0.15
N ARG A 245 21.77 3.44 -0.76
CA ARG A 245 21.23 4.40 -1.74
C ARG A 245 20.14 5.31 -1.19
N VAL A 246 19.43 4.91 -0.13
CA VAL A 246 18.31 5.68 0.44
C VAL A 246 18.75 6.41 1.68
N THR A 247 18.90 7.71 1.58
CA THR A 247 19.34 8.59 2.70
C THR A 247 18.17 9.06 3.57
N ASP A 248 16.96 9.19 2.99
CA ASP A 248 15.77 9.59 3.76
C ASP A 248 15.35 8.46 4.73
N PRO A 249 15.30 8.74 6.05
CA PRO A 249 14.97 7.71 7.05
C PRO A 249 13.58 7.10 6.86
N THR A 250 12.59 7.90 6.49
CA THR A 250 11.20 7.44 6.29
C THR A 250 11.10 6.52 5.07
N GLY A 251 11.70 6.91 3.97
CA GLY A 251 11.78 6.08 2.76
C GLY A 251 12.54 4.79 3.02
N ARG A 252 13.70 4.87 3.67
CA ARG A 252 14.50 3.69 4.06
C ARG A 252 13.70 2.72 4.91
N ARG A 253 13.03 3.20 5.98
CA ARG A 253 12.15 2.39 6.82
C ARG A 253 11.09 1.64 6.00
N ARG A 254 10.37 2.35 5.12
CA ARG A 254 9.29 1.76 4.31
C ARG A 254 9.79 0.67 3.38
N LEU A 255 10.89 0.90 2.68
CA LEU A 255 11.46 -0.10 1.79
C LEU A 255 12.00 -1.30 2.57
N LEU A 256 12.79 -1.08 3.62
CA LEU A 256 13.32 -2.14 4.49
C LEU A 256 12.22 -2.95 5.16
N GLY A 257 11.13 -2.31 5.59
CA GLY A 257 10.00 -2.98 6.25
C GLY A 257 9.41 -4.14 5.43
N ARG A 258 9.35 -4.02 4.09
CA ARG A 258 8.99 -5.13 3.20
C ARG A 258 9.94 -6.31 3.34
N HIS A 259 11.24 -6.04 3.36
CA HIS A 259 12.27 -7.08 3.40
C HIS A 259 12.40 -7.69 4.80
N PHE A 260 12.20 -6.91 5.85
CA PHE A 260 12.07 -7.46 7.21
C PHE A 260 10.89 -8.40 7.35
N ARG A 261 9.74 -8.08 6.75
CA ARG A 261 8.60 -9.01 6.70
C ARG A 261 8.96 -10.30 6.00
N ALA A 262 9.64 -10.20 4.84
CA ALA A 262 10.10 -11.38 4.10
C ALA A 262 11.14 -12.18 4.90
N LEU A 263 12.08 -11.52 5.59
CA LEU A 263 13.07 -12.15 6.45
C LEU A 263 12.40 -12.97 7.57
N ILE A 264 11.39 -12.40 8.23
CA ILE A 264 10.65 -13.09 9.30
C ILE A 264 9.88 -14.29 8.75
N ASP A 265 9.05 -14.08 7.72
CA ASP A 265 8.08 -15.08 7.27
C ASP A 265 8.70 -16.17 6.38
N LYS A 266 9.78 -15.87 5.66
CA LYS A 266 10.38 -16.76 4.65
C LYS A 266 11.77 -17.27 5.01
N ALA A 267 12.42 -16.72 6.04
CA ALA A 267 13.72 -17.19 6.50
C ALA A 267 13.70 -17.59 7.99
N ILE A 268 13.42 -16.66 8.91
CA ILE A 268 13.47 -16.96 10.35
C ILE A 268 12.45 -18.05 10.74
N VAL A 269 11.17 -17.88 10.39
CA VAL A 269 10.12 -18.85 10.77
C VAL A 269 10.38 -20.25 10.17
N PRO A 270 10.71 -20.40 8.87
CA PRO A 270 11.07 -21.71 8.33
C PRO A 270 12.32 -22.33 8.98
N ALA A 271 13.38 -21.57 9.22
CA ALA A 271 14.58 -22.07 9.88
C ALA A 271 14.28 -22.58 11.29
N VAL A 272 13.50 -21.84 12.09
CA VAL A 272 13.07 -22.29 13.43
C VAL A 272 12.28 -23.59 13.37
N ARG A 273 11.39 -23.76 12.38
CA ARG A 273 10.61 -25.00 12.21
C ARG A 273 11.50 -26.20 11.81
N GLN A 274 12.63 -25.97 11.15
CA GLN A 274 13.56 -27.01 10.75
C GLN A 274 14.61 -27.32 11.82
N GLN A 275 14.66 -26.60 12.91
CA GLN A 275 15.68 -26.71 13.94
C GLN A 275 15.83 -28.11 14.55
N THR A 276 14.75 -28.91 14.59
CA THR A 276 14.79 -30.31 15.06
C THR A 276 15.21 -31.30 14.00
N THR A 277 15.03 -30.99 12.72
CA THR A 277 15.33 -31.89 11.58
C THR A 277 16.69 -31.60 10.95
N ASP A 278 17.14 -30.35 11.00
CA ASP A 278 18.43 -29.89 10.48
C ASP A 278 18.96 -28.74 11.36
N PRO A 279 19.58 -29.04 12.51
CA PRO A 279 20.04 -28.04 13.46
C PRO A 279 21.15 -27.14 12.92
N ASP A 280 22.10 -27.69 12.17
CA ASP A 280 23.26 -26.95 11.66
C ASP A 280 22.82 -25.93 10.60
N TYR A 281 22.02 -26.36 9.63
CA TYR A 281 21.41 -25.47 8.66
C TYR A 281 20.60 -24.34 9.31
N SER A 282 19.75 -24.69 10.28
CA SER A 282 18.94 -23.72 11.02
C SER A 282 19.82 -22.71 11.75
N HIS A 283 20.90 -23.18 12.39
CA HIS A 283 21.85 -22.32 13.11
C HIS A 283 22.48 -21.29 12.17
N ASP A 284 22.97 -21.71 11.00
CA ASP A 284 23.64 -20.83 10.04
C ASP A 284 22.69 -19.79 9.45
N VAL A 285 21.47 -20.18 9.05
CA VAL A 285 20.44 -19.27 8.57
C VAL A 285 20.07 -18.24 9.64
N LEU A 286 19.81 -18.68 10.88
CA LEU A 286 19.43 -17.76 11.96
C LEU A 286 20.58 -16.84 12.37
N LYS A 287 21.83 -17.28 12.29
CA LYS A 287 23.00 -16.44 12.48
C LYS A 287 23.07 -15.32 11.45
N ARG A 288 22.92 -15.62 10.17
CA ARG A 288 22.87 -14.61 9.09
C ARG A 288 21.69 -13.64 9.29
N CYS A 289 20.51 -14.14 9.64
CA CYS A 289 19.35 -13.28 9.94
C CYS A 289 19.63 -12.31 11.11
N ARG A 290 20.39 -12.74 12.15
CA ARG A 290 20.79 -11.85 13.25
C ARG A 290 21.71 -10.74 12.76
N THR A 291 22.73 -11.06 11.97
CA THR A 291 23.61 -10.06 11.38
C THR A 291 22.82 -9.02 10.57
N LEU A 292 21.84 -9.46 9.77
CA LEU A 292 20.97 -8.53 9.02
C LEU A 292 20.12 -7.63 9.94
N CYS A 293 19.60 -8.19 11.05
CA CYS A 293 18.91 -7.38 12.05
C CYS A 293 19.85 -6.36 12.71
N GLU A 294 21.04 -6.78 13.11
CA GLU A 294 22.04 -5.90 13.74
C GLU A 294 22.48 -4.77 12.82
N THR A 295 22.58 -5.05 11.52
CA THR A 295 23.03 -4.07 10.51
C THR A 295 21.94 -3.10 10.08
N HIS A 296 20.70 -3.56 9.89
CA HIS A 296 19.67 -2.80 9.18
C HIS A 296 18.43 -2.48 10.01
N TYR A 297 18.25 -3.09 11.19
CA TYR A 297 17.06 -2.84 11.99
C TYR A 297 17.14 -1.51 12.73
N THR A 298 16.03 -0.76 12.66
CA THR A 298 15.76 0.41 13.49
C THR A 298 14.39 0.24 14.14
N PRO A 299 14.15 0.76 15.36
CA PRO A 299 12.88 0.53 16.09
C PRO A 299 11.63 0.95 15.32
N ASP A 300 11.73 1.94 14.46
CA ASP A 300 10.63 2.45 13.63
C ASP A 300 10.21 1.49 12.50
N ILE A 301 11.05 0.52 12.11
CA ILE A 301 10.70 -0.56 11.16
C ILE A 301 9.50 -1.36 11.65
N THR A 302 9.28 -1.45 12.95
CA THR A 302 8.09 -2.10 13.53
C THR A 302 6.78 -1.54 13.02
N GLN A 303 6.73 -0.27 12.61
CA GLN A 303 5.54 0.36 12.03
C GLN A 303 5.12 -0.27 10.70
N GLU A 304 6.05 -0.89 9.97
CA GLU A 304 5.81 -1.56 8.69
C GLU A 304 5.44 -3.04 8.84
N LEU A 305 5.52 -3.59 10.06
CA LEU A 305 5.30 -5.00 10.35
C LEU A 305 3.90 -5.27 10.90
N SER A 306 3.32 -6.42 10.54
CA SER A 306 2.13 -6.91 11.22
C SER A 306 2.43 -7.20 12.69
N GLN A 307 1.40 -7.21 13.53
CA GLN A 307 1.58 -7.46 14.96
C GLN A 307 2.30 -8.79 15.23
N LEU A 308 1.88 -9.88 14.60
CA LEU A 308 2.55 -11.18 14.76
C LEU A 308 4.02 -11.14 14.32
N ALA A 309 4.32 -10.41 13.24
CA ALA A 309 5.70 -10.24 12.77
C ALA A 309 6.54 -9.45 13.80
N ARG A 310 5.96 -8.42 14.45
CA ARG A 310 6.63 -7.68 15.54
C ARG A 310 6.94 -8.58 16.73
N ILE A 311 5.99 -9.40 17.16
CA ILE A 311 6.18 -10.34 18.28
C ILE A 311 7.26 -11.36 17.93
N ARG A 312 7.24 -11.94 16.73
CA ARG A 312 8.27 -12.89 16.25
C ARG A 312 9.65 -12.25 16.18
N LEU A 313 9.74 -11.04 15.63
CA LEU A 313 11.00 -10.31 15.53
C LEU A 313 11.58 -9.99 16.92
N HIS A 314 10.74 -9.52 17.83
CA HIS A 314 11.14 -9.26 19.21
C HIS A 314 11.68 -10.54 19.89
N ALA A 315 10.95 -11.65 19.80
CA ALA A 315 11.40 -12.93 20.34
C ALA A 315 12.75 -13.37 19.74
N PHE A 316 12.95 -13.17 18.44
CA PHE A 316 14.19 -13.47 17.74
C PHE A 316 15.36 -12.60 18.21
N GLN A 317 15.18 -11.28 18.28
CA GLN A 317 16.22 -10.33 18.66
C GLN A 317 16.64 -10.49 20.13
N HIS A 318 15.69 -10.80 21.02
CA HIS A 318 15.93 -10.97 22.46
C HIS A 318 16.22 -12.42 22.88
N ARG A 319 16.51 -13.32 21.90
CA ARG A 319 16.88 -14.73 22.15
C ARG A 319 15.87 -15.48 23.03
N LYS A 320 14.59 -15.21 22.81
CA LYS A 320 13.48 -15.91 23.47
C LYS A 320 13.15 -17.19 22.66
N ASP A 321 14.07 -18.15 22.64
CA ASP A 321 14.01 -19.28 21.69
C ASP A 321 12.75 -20.14 21.88
N HIS A 322 12.33 -20.41 23.13
CA HIS A 322 11.07 -21.11 23.39
C HIS A 322 9.86 -20.35 22.84
N ALA A 323 9.80 -19.05 23.10
CA ALA A 323 8.71 -18.21 22.60
C ALA A 323 8.73 -18.13 21.06
N LEU A 324 9.90 -17.99 20.46
CA LEU A 324 10.05 -17.95 19.00
C LEU A 324 9.58 -19.26 18.36
N THR A 325 9.93 -20.41 18.94
CA THR A 325 9.48 -21.74 18.47
C THR A 325 7.96 -21.85 18.51
N THR A 326 7.31 -21.49 19.63
CA THR A 326 5.85 -21.48 19.74
C THR A 326 5.20 -20.58 18.70
N LEU A 327 5.71 -19.35 18.56
CA LEU A 327 5.20 -18.38 17.58
C LEU A 327 5.46 -18.78 16.13
N ALA A 328 6.56 -19.48 15.84
CA ALA A 328 6.86 -19.98 14.51
C ALA A 328 5.88 -21.06 14.06
N HIS A 329 5.40 -21.91 14.97
CA HIS A 329 4.42 -22.95 14.67
C HIS A 329 2.98 -22.44 14.63
N TYR A 330 2.70 -21.26 15.17
CA TYR A 330 1.38 -20.66 15.11
C TYR A 330 1.01 -20.24 13.70
N ASN A 331 -0.17 -20.73 13.23
CA ASN A 331 -0.70 -20.40 11.91
C ASN A 331 -1.93 -19.48 12.03
N PRO A 332 -1.82 -18.20 11.69
CA PRO A 332 -2.91 -17.24 11.81
C PRO A 332 -4.07 -17.47 10.82
N ARG A 333 -3.89 -18.33 9.80
CA ARG A 333 -4.97 -18.71 8.87
C ARG A 333 -5.96 -19.70 9.48
N HIS A 334 -5.52 -20.50 10.45
CA HIS A 334 -6.34 -21.51 11.13
C HIS A 334 -6.77 -21.08 12.53
N HIS A 335 -6.07 -20.13 13.12
CA HIS A 335 -6.31 -19.67 14.49
C HIS A 335 -6.38 -18.15 14.50
N HIS A 336 -7.58 -17.62 14.67
CA HIS A 336 -7.76 -16.19 14.89
C HIS A 336 -7.59 -15.90 16.40
N PRO A 337 -6.67 -15.02 16.79
CA PRO A 337 -6.49 -14.69 18.20
C PRO A 337 -7.69 -13.89 18.69
N ASP A 338 -8.16 -14.23 19.88
CA ASP A 338 -9.17 -13.45 20.59
C ASP A 338 -8.63 -12.07 20.98
N THR A 339 -9.52 -11.17 21.34
CA THR A 339 -9.18 -9.86 21.88
C THR A 339 -9.56 -9.77 23.35
N LEU A 340 -8.83 -8.93 24.08
CA LEU A 340 -9.10 -8.61 25.48
C LEU A 340 -9.00 -7.10 25.66
N VAL A 341 -10.02 -6.50 26.26
CA VAL A 341 -9.92 -5.13 26.78
C VAL A 341 -9.55 -5.18 28.26
N ASP A 342 -8.48 -4.46 28.61
CA ASP A 342 -8.00 -4.33 29.97
C ASP A 342 -7.43 -2.93 30.19
N GLN A 343 -7.88 -2.26 31.26
CA GLN A 343 -7.47 -0.90 31.64
C GLN A 343 -7.55 0.12 30.49
N GLY A 344 -8.59 0.03 29.66
CA GLY A 344 -8.81 0.94 28.53
C GLY A 344 -7.91 0.69 27.32
N ARG A 345 -7.18 -0.39 27.30
CA ARG A 345 -6.37 -0.85 26.17
C ARG A 345 -6.90 -2.17 25.63
N MET A 346 -6.81 -2.35 24.30
CA MET A 346 -7.24 -3.56 23.62
C MET A 346 -6.03 -4.38 23.17
N TYR A 347 -6.00 -5.63 23.59
CA TYR A 347 -4.93 -6.58 23.28
C TYR A 347 -5.44 -7.68 22.35
N ARG A 348 -4.62 -8.07 21.39
CA ARG A 348 -4.88 -9.27 20.58
C ARG A 348 -4.06 -10.43 21.14
N ARG A 349 -4.75 -11.46 21.63
CA ARG A 349 -4.19 -12.58 22.39
C ARG A 349 -3.53 -13.63 21.48
N TYR A 350 -2.45 -13.23 20.79
CA TYR A 350 -1.56 -14.22 20.18
C TYR A 350 -0.96 -15.14 21.25
N PRO A 351 -0.43 -16.33 20.87
CA PRO A 351 0.22 -17.22 21.84
C PRO A 351 1.22 -16.49 22.73
N LEU A 352 1.30 -16.93 23.98
CA LEU A 352 2.21 -16.41 25.01
C LEU A 352 1.88 -14.99 25.51
N PHE A 353 0.68 -14.48 25.22
CA PHE A 353 0.22 -13.23 25.84
C PHE A 353 0.17 -13.37 27.37
N ARG A 354 0.91 -12.51 28.07
CA ARG A 354 1.04 -12.53 29.54
C ARG A 354 1.52 -13.86 30.12
N ASP A 355 2.29 -14.61 29.35
CA ASP A 355 3.00 -15.78 29.85
C ASP A 355 4.31 -15.34 30.52
N PRO A 356 4.45 -15.51 31.85
CA PRO A 356 5.65 -15.08 32.57
C PRO A 356 6.92 -15.79 32.08
N GLY A 357 6.80 -17.06 31.65
CA GLY A 357 7.92 -17.84 31.14
C GLY A 357 8.42 -17.37 29.76
N ALA A 358 7.57 -16.75 28.97
CA ALA A 358 7.93 -16.23 27.66
C ALA A 358 8.68 -14.89 27.74
N GLY A 359 8.40 -14.07 28.74
CA GLY A 359 9.03 -12.76 28.93
C GLY A 359 8.82 -11.81 27.77
N LEU A 360 7.64 -11.85 27.14
CA LEU A 360 7.22 -10.97 26.05
C LEU A 360 6.38 -9.81 26.63
N PRO A 361 6.73 -8.54 26.37
CA PRO A 361 6.03 -7.40 26.96
C PRO A 361 4.65 -7.18 26.32
N ASP A 362 3.67 -6.77 27.13
CA ASP A 362 2.27 -6.56 26.78
C ASP A 362 2.08 -5.60 25.60
N HIS A 363 2.91 -4.55 25.48
CA HIS A 363 2.79 -3.56 24.40
C HIS A 363 2.91 -4.17 22.98
N LEU A 364 3.53 -5.34 22.84
CA LEU A 364 3.60 -6.06 21.56
C LEU A 364 2.24 -6.59 21.10
N TYR A 365 1.35 -6.85 22.07
CA TYR A 365 0.01 -7.40 21.87
C TYR A 365 -1.06 -6.30 21.79
N ASP A 366 -0.70 -5.07 22.16
CA ASP A 366 -1.60 -3.92 22.15
C ASP A 366 -1.95 -3.49 20.74
N ILE A 367 -3.24 -3.36 20.47
CA ILE A 367 -3.78 -2.91 19.19
C ILE A 367 -4.59 -1.62 19.30
N THR A 368 -4.66 -1.02 20.49
CA THR A 368 -5.52 0.14 20.78
C THR A 368 -5.36 1.25 19.74
N ASP A 369 -4.13 1.64 19.43
CA ASP A 369 -3.85 2.73 18.51
C ASP A 369 -4.09 2.38 17.03
N THR A 370 -4.29 1.09 16.72
CA THR A 370 -4.58 0.61 15.36
C THR A 370 -6.06 0.39 15.10
N LEU A 371 -6.91 0.56 16.12
CA LEU A 371 -8.35 0.39 15.99
C LEU A 371 -8.93 1.45 15.06
N ARG A 372 -9.70 1.02 14.09
CA ARG A 372 -10.41 1.93 13.20
C ARG A 372 -11.65 2.47 13.91
N THR A 373 -11.94 3.73 13.64
CA THR A 373 -13.14 4.39 14.11
C THR A 373 -13.91 4.94 12.91
N PRO A 374 -14.67 4.08 12.20
CA PRO A 374 -15.56 4.54 11.15
C PRO A 374 -16.52 5.60 11.70
N HIS A 375 -16.69 6.69 10.96
CA HIS A 375 -17.54 7.79 11.37
C HIS A 375 -18.07 8.54 10.15
N ARG A 376 -19.25 9.16 10.31
CA ARG A 376 -19.88 9.98 9.29
C ARG A 376 -20.70 11.09 9.96
N LEU A 377 -20.70 12.29 9.39
CA LEU A 377 -21.61 13.37 9.72
C LEU A 377 -22.84 13.26 8.80
N ASP A 378 -24.02 12.95 9.36
CA ASP A 378 -25.25 12.84 8.58
C ASP A 378 -25.89 14.22 8.37
N HIS A 379 -26.03 15.03 9.45
CA HIS A 379 -26.64 16.35 9.40
C HIS A 379 -25.93 17.35 10.31
N ILE A 380 -25.92 18.62 9.85
CA ILE A 380 -25.50 19.78 10.61
C ILE A 380 -26.55 20.88 10.42
N GLN A 381 -27.07 21.48 11.52
CA GLN A 381 -28.08 22.52 11.45
C GLN A 381 -28.07 23.45 12.65
N TRP A 382 -28.40 24.70 12.43
CA TRP A 382 -28.69 25.64 13.52
C TRP A 382 -30.09 25.40 14.05
N ARG A 383 -30.21 25.08 15.36
CA ARG A 383 -31.49 24.88 16.05
C ARG A 383 -32.02 26.20 16.62
N SER A 384 -31.12 27.11 16.95
CA SER A 384 -31.37 28.47 17.38
C SER A 384 -30.26 29.37 16.84
N THR A 385 -30.25 30.63 17.23
CA THR A 385 -29.16 31.56 16.89
C THR A 385 -27.79 31.11 17.46
N SER A 386 -27.76 30.36 18.57
CA SER A 386 -26.54 29.96 19.27
C SER A 386 -26.31 28.45 19.34
N THR A 387 -27.33 27.63 19.04
CA THR A 387 -27.23 26.17 19.19
C THR A 387 -27.03 25.48 17.85
N LEU A 388 -25.86 24.86 17.68
CA LEU A 388 -25.52 24.03 16.53
C LEU A 388 -25.79 22.55 16.85
N ARG A 389 -26.65 21.90 16.06
CA ARG A 389 -26.89 20.45 16.15
C ARG A 389 -26.06 19.68 15.14
N LEU A 390 -25.37 18.67 15.63
CA LEU A 390 -24.64 17.69 14.84
C LEU A 390 -25.29 16.32 15.02
N THR A 391 -25.51 15.61 13.90
CA THR A 391 -26.04 14.24 13.92
C THR A 391 -25.21 13.39 12.99
N GLY A 392 -24.89 12.18 13.43
CA GLY A 392 -24.07 11.27 12.67
C GLY A 392 -23.97 9.88 13.30
N HIS A 393 -22.98 9.14 12.90
CA HIS A 393 -22.63 7.89 13.55
C HIS A 393 -21.08 7.74 13.65
N ALA A 394 -20.64 7.06 14.70
CA ALA A 394 -19.26 6.70 14.91
C ALA A 394 -19.17 5.47 15.80
N TYR A 395 -18.22 4.59 15.56
CA TYR A 395 -18.01 3.38 16.37
C TYR A 395 -16.56 2.89 16.27
N ILE A 396 -16.16 2.06 17.20
CA ILE A 396 -14.87 1.33 17.13
C ILE A 396 -15.16 -0.02 16.47
N ASP A 397 -14.55 -0.26 15.31
CA ASP A 397 -14.87 -1.34 14.36
C ASP A 397 -14.91 -2.77 14.96
N THR A 398 -14.21 -2.96 16.10
CA THR A 398 -14.06 -4.26 16.77
C THR A 398 -14.81 -4.38 18.09
N LEU A 399 -15.59 -3.37 18.47
CA LEU A 399 -16.30 -3.33 19.75
C LEU A 399 -17.80 -3.12 19.57
N GLU A 400 -18.58 -3.74 20.45
CA GLU A 400 -20.04 -3.57 20.54
C GLU A 400 -20.42 -2.13 20.86
N THR A 401 -21.54 -1.65 20.28
CA THR A 401 -22.03 -0.28 20.52
C THR A 401 -23.06 -0.19 21.64
N ARG A 402 -23.45 -1.30 22.29
CA ARG A 402 -24.47 -1.32 23.34
C ARG A 402 -24.19 -0.37 24.51
N HIS A 403 -22.92 -0.22 24.89
CA HIS A 403 -22.47 0.64 26.00
C HIS A 403 -21.49 1.71 25.53
N MET A 404 -21.61 2.10 24.28
CA MET A 404 -20.77 3.14 23.68
C MET A 404 -21.25 4.53 24.12
N ALA A 405 -20.30 5.41 24.40
CA ALA A 405 -20.53 6.83 24.59
C ALA A 405 -19.76 7.62 23.53
N THR A 406 -20.41 8.67 23.00
CA THR A 406 -19.81 9.60 22.06
C THR A 406 -19.84 11.01 22.65
N GLU A 407 -18.74 11.73 22.53
CA GLU A 407 -18.61 13.13 22.90
C GLU A 407 -18.08 13.93 21.70
N ILE A 408 -18.50 15.18 21.58
CA ILE A 408 -17.89 16.16 20.66
C ILE A 408 -16.88 16.97 21.46
N THR A 409 -15.64 16.97 21.01
CA THR A 409 -14.59 17.80 21.59
C THR A 409 -14.28 18.95 20.64
N LEU A 410 -14.42 20.18 21.13
CA LEU A 410 -13.94 21.39 20.47
C LEU A 410 -12.58 21.77 21.05
N LEU A 411 -11.59 21.96 20.19
CA LEU A 411 -10.23 22.35 20.57
C LEU A 411 -9.84 23.64 19.86
N ASN A 412 -9.56 24.70 20.60
CA ASN A 412 -9.05 25.96 20.06
C ASN A 412 -7.60 25.79 19.58
N ARG A 413 -7.33 26.12 18.32
CA ARG A 413 -5.98 25.98 17.72
C ARG A 413 -4.94 26.87 18.38
N GLN A 414 -5.34 28.06 18.80
CA GLN A 414 -4.42 29.08 19.31
C GLN A 414 -4.17 28.90 20.82
N THR A 415 -5.26 28.75 21.61
CA THR A 415 -5.19 28.73 23.08
C THR A 415 -5.08 27.33 23.64
N GLN A 416 -5.36 26.28 22.85
CA GLN A 416 -5.46 24.87 23.29
C GLN A 416 -6.57 24.64 24.33
N GLN A 417 -7.51 25.60 24.45
CA GLN A 417 -8.72 25.44 25.27
C GLN A 417 -9.59 24.33 24.68
N GLU A 418 -10.18 23.51 25.55
CA GLU A 418 -10.98 22.35 25.16
C GLU A 418 -12.35 22.39 25.81
N HIS A 419 -13.40 22.09 25.03
CA HIS A 419 -14.75 21.87 25.53
C HIS A 419 -15.26 20.51 25.07
N ARG A 420 -15.86 19.75 25.97
CA ARG A 420 -16.44 18.43 25.73
C ARG A 420 -17.95 18.46 25.88
N ILE A 421 -18.64 18.01 24.85
CA ILE A 421 -20.10 18.02 24.77
C ILE A 421 -20.58 16.58 24.62
N PRO A 422 -21.27 16.00 25.62
CA PRO A 422 -21.85 14.68 25.51
C PRO A 422 -22.88 14.63 24.37
N ALA A 423 -22.87 13.54 23.60
CA ALA A 423 -23.86 13.29 22.57
C ALA A 423 -24.88 12.23 23.01
N ALA A 424 -26.12 12.41 22.64
CA ALA A 424 -27.16 11.41 22.84
C ALA A 424 -27.02 10.28 21.82
N THR A 425 -27.11 9.03 22.28
CA THR A 425 -27.09 7.85 21.41
C THR A 425 -28.34 7.78 20.53
N ARG A 426 -28.16 7.36 19.28
CA ARG A 426 -29.23 7.15 18.30
C ARG A 426 -29.08 5.77 17.62
N ALA A 427 -30.21 5.15 17.30
CA ALA A 427 -30.22 3.90 16.56
C ALA A 427 -29.71 4.09 15.10
N THR A 428 -28.96 3.10 14.63
CA THR A 428 -28.43 2.99 13.26
C THR A 428 -28.72 1.59 12.70
N PRO A 429 -29.98 1.28 12.36
CA PRO A 429 -30.37 -0.08 11.96
C PRO A 429 -29.62 -0.60 10.73
N HIS A 430 -29.13 0.29 9.86
CA HIS A 430 -28.35 -0.04 8.68
C HIS A 430 -26.93 -0.54 9.01
N LEU A 431 -26.46 -0.37 10.24
CA LEU A 431 -25.19 -0.86 10.76
C LEU A 431 -25.38 -2.07 11.70
N ALA A 432 -26.61 -2.58 11.82
CA ALA A 432 -26.91 -3.76 12.61
C ALA A 432 -26.29 -5.01 11.95
N THR A 433 -25.69 -5.85 12.78
CA THR A 433 -25.09 -7.09 12.35
C THR A 433 -26.07 -8.25 12.64
N PRO A 434 -26.31 -9.18 11.71
CA PRO A 434 -27.19 -10.31 11.95
C PRO A 434 -26.72 -11.15 13.16
N GLU A 435 -27.68 -11.63 13.96
CA GLU A 435 -27.38 -12.53 15.09
C GLU A 435 -26.58 -13.75 14.65
N GLY A 436 -25.60 -14.15 15.46
CA GLY A 436 -24.73 -15.30 15.20
C GLY A 436 -23.53 -15.04 14.29
N THR A 437 -23.34 -13.81 13.83
CA THR A 437 -22.11 -13.41 13.11
C THR A 437 -20.97 -13.14 14.10
N ARG A 438 -19.72 -13.23 13.63
CA ARG A 438 -18.53 -12.91 14.43
C ARG A 438 -18.22 -11.39 14.49
N HIS A 439 -19.04 -10.58 13.84
CA HIS A 439 -18.84 -9.14 13.81
C HIS A 439 -19.65 -8.48 14.93
N PRO A 440 -19.08 -7.47 15.62
CA PRO A 440 -19.80 -6.71 16.64
C PRO A 440 -21.03 -6.01 16.04
N ASP A 441 -22.08 -5.84 16.87
CA ASP A 441 -23.26 -5.09 16.47
C ASP A 441 -23.05 -3.59 16.63
N HIS A 442 -23.30 -2.84 15.54
CA HIS A 442 -23.17 -1.39 15.50
C HIS A 442 -24.52 -0.68 15.35
N SER A 443 -25.60 -1.33 15.75
CA SER A 443 -26.97 -0.79 15.66
C SER A 443 -27.23 0.45 16.52
N LEU A 444 -26.34 0.76 17.48
CA LEU A 444 -26.40 1.93 18.38
C LEU A 444 -25.21 2.89 18.17
N ALA A 445 -24.63 2.93 16.97
CA ALA A 445 -23.51 3.79 16.63
C ALA A 445 -23.87 5.26 16.38
N GLY A 446 -25.16 5.59 16.29
CA GLY A 446 -25.64 6.93 16.00
C GLY A 446 -25.49 7.89 17.19
N PHE A 447 -25.22 9.15 16.89
CA PHE A 447 -25.14 10.21 17.88
C PHE A 447 -25.92 11.46 17.45
N THR A 448 -26.35 12.26 18.43
CA THR A 448 -26.85 13.63 18.25
C THR A 448 -26.27 14.49 19.37
N ALA A 449 -25.64 15.60 19.00
CA ALA A 449 -25.11 16.58 19.94
C ALA A 449 -25.65 17.98 19.65
N ASP A 450 -26.13 18.68 20.68
CA ASP A 450 -26.51 20.08 20.66
C ASP A 450 -25.41 20.89 21.34
N ILE A 451 -24.78 21.80 20.61
CA ILE A 451 -23.68 22.64 21.07
C ILE A 451 -24.23 24.08 21.22
N ASP A 452 -24.51 24.51 22.45
CA ASP A 452 -24.87 25.90 22.69
C ASP A 452 -23.61 26.75 22.85
N LEU A 453 -23.24 27.43 21.78
CA LEU A 453 -22.02 28.24 21.70
C LEU A 453 -22.06 29.50 22.56
N ARG A 454 -23.24 29.87 23.05
CA ARG A 454 -23.43 31.06 23.90
C ARG A 454 -23.11 30.80 25.37
N THR A 455 -23.21 29.55 25.80
CA THR A 455 -23.04 29.17 27.22
C THR A 455 -21.94 28.09 27.38
N LEU A 456 -21.19 27.82 26.35
CA LEU A 456 -20.25 26.68 26.27
C LEU A 456 -19.10 26.80 27.26
N ASP A 457 -18.60 28.02 27.50
CA ASP A 457 -17.46 28.26 28.41
C ASP A 457 -17.92 28.60 29.82
N ALA A 458 -18.27 27.57 30.59
CA ALA A 458 -18.76 27.72 31.98
C ALA A 458 -19.92 28.74 32.13
N GLY A 459 -20.81 28.74 31.16
CA GLY A 459 -21.94 29.67 31.10
C GLY A 459 -21.67 30.94 30.30
N ASN A 460 -20.47 31.13 29.76
CA ASN A 460 -20.10 32.23 28.88
C ASN A 460 -20.04 31.77 27.42
N PRO A 461 -20.07 32.70 26.47
CA PRO A 461 -19.86 32.41 25.07
C PRO A 461 -18.50 31.81 24.78
N ILE A 462 -18.46 30.94 23.75
CA ILE A 462 -17.21 30.40 23.22
C ILE A 462 -16.24 31.53 22.84
N THR A 463 -14.95 31.36 23.16
CA THR A 463 -13.92 32.38 22.89
C THR A 463 -13.60 32.48 21.41
N HIS A 464 -13.11 33.65 20.97
CA HIS A 464 -12.69 33.88 19.59
C HIS A 464 -11.54 32.91 19.16
N GLY A 465 -11.47 32.64 17.86
CA GLY A 465 -10.42 31.77 17.25
C GLY A 465 -10.99 30.64 16.42
N THR A 466 -10.09 29.80 15.93
CA THR A 466 -10.44 28.62 15.15
C THR A 466 -10.55 27.40 16.05
N TRP A 467 -11.70 26.75 16.04
CA TRP A 467 -12.00 25.58 16.84
C TRP A 467 -12.12 24.33 15.98
N ASP A 468 -11.28 23.34 16.25
CA ASP A 468 -11.34 22.05 15.59
C ASP A 468 -12.28 21.11 16.32
N LEU A 469 -13.10 20.37 15.55
CA LEU A 469 -14.02 19.40 16.11
C LEU A 469 -13.44 17.98 16.02
N PHE A 470 -13.57 17.26 17.14
CA PHE A 470 -13.22 15.86 17.26
C PHE A 470 -14.42 15.05 17.75
N LEU A 471 -14.45 13.77 17.40
CA LEU A 471 -15.31 12.78 18.02
C LEU A 471 -14.46 11.92 18.96
N ASP A 472 -14.84 11.90 20.22
CA ASP A 472 -14.36 10.97 21.22
C ASP A 472 -15.36 9.83 21.35
N VAL A 473 -14.95 8.64 20.90
CA VAL A 473 -15.77 7.42 20.95
C VAL A 473 -15.20 6.50 22.01
N ARG A 474 -15.99 6.18 23.02
CA ARG A 474 -15.63 5.32 24.14
C ARG A 474 -16.51 4.07 24.12
N ALA A 475 -15.89 2.89 24.03
CA ALA A 475 -16.57 1.60 24.13
C ALA A 475 -15.73 0.66 25.00
N GLU A 476 -16.36 -0.05 25.95
CA GLU A 476 -15.70 -1.00 26.86
C GLU A 476 -14.44 -0.43 27.58
N GLY A 477 -14.39 0.90 27.80
CA GLY A 477 -13.25 1.59 28.40
C GLY A 477 -12.17 2.03 27.41
N VAL A 478 -12.19 1.57 26.15
CA VAL A 478 -11.31 2.04 25.07
C VAL A 478 -11.79 3.39 24.57
N LEU A 479 -10.90 4.38 24.49
CA LEU A 479 -11.15 5.71 23.92
C LEU A 479 -10.45 5.85 22.57
N ARG A 480 -11.20 6.31 21.56
CA ARG A 480 -10.66 6.71 20.26
C ARG A 480 -11.12 8.12 19.92
N THR A 481 -10.15 8.98 19.62
CA THR A 481 -10.40 10.36 19.20
C THR A 481 -10.13 10.50 17.71
N VAL A 482 -11.08 11.00 16.94
CA VAL A 482 -10.94 11.20 15.49
C VAL A 482 -11.43 12.58 15.08
N ARG A 483 -10.77 13.20 14.09
CA ARG A 483 -11.29 14.37 13.40
C ARG A 483 -12.44 13.93 12.51
N PHE A 484 -13.55 14.68 12.48
CA PHE A 484 -14.71 14.30 11.68
C PHE A 484 -15.22 15.44 10.77
N GLY A 485 -16.18 15.10 9.89
CA GLY A 485 -16.68 15.99 8.86
C GLY A 485 -16.25 15.60 7.45
N ARG A 486 -15.13 14.89 7.31
CA ARG A 486 -14.62 14.40 6.02
C ARG A 486 -15.62 13.48 5.30
N PHE A 487 -16.28 12.61 6.05
CA PHE A 487 -17.34 11.74 5.55
C PHE A 487 -18.68 12.36 5.93
N GLN A 488 -19.44 12.85 4.95
CA GLN A 488 -20.70 13.55 5.11
C GLN A 488 -21.70 13.07 4.04
N GLU A 489 -22.98 13.34 4.28
CA GLU A 489 -24.01 13.10 3.29
C GLU A 489 -23.99 14.20 2.21
N ASP A 490 -24.29 13.85 0.96
CA ASP A 490 -24.35 14.82 -0.14
C ASP A 490 -25.47 15.84 0.12
N GLY A 491 -25.18 17.13 -0.02
CA GLY A 491 -26.15 18.21 0.13
C GLY A 491 -26.19 18.95 1.48
N LEU A 492 -25.31 18.60 2.44
CA LEU A 492 -25.22 19.24 3.77
C LEU A 492 -24.83 20.74 3.78
N ASP A 493 -24.65 21.37 2.65
CA ASP A 493 -23.60 22.37 2.51
C ASP A 493 -24.01 23.84 2.49
N THR A 494 -25.25 24.21 2.34
CA THR A 494 -25.60 25.61 2.04
C THR A 494 -26.07 26.46 3.24
N LEU A 495 -26.63 25.84 4.26
CA LEU A 495 -27.23 26.58 5.40
C LEU A 495 -26.27 26.73 6.59
N ALA A 496 -25.33 25.79 6.81
CA ALA A 496 -24.42 25.85 7.95
C ALA A 496 -23.26 26.83 7.76
N ARG A 497 -22.88 27.16 6.53
CA ARG A 497 -21.74 28.03 6.20
C ARG A 497 -21.98 29.53 6.40
N ARG A 498 -23.20 29.97 6.59
CA ARG A 498 -23.48 31.39 6.84
C ARG A 498 -23.07 31.74 8.28
N PRO A 499 -22.34 32.85 8.51
CA PRO A 499 -22.03 33.30 9.85
C PRO A 499 -23.32 33.51 10.64
N GLN A 500 -23.36 33.00 11.89
CA GLN A 500 -24.43 33.22 12.83
C GLN A 500 -23.98 34.17 13.93
N VAL A 501 -24.78 35.16 14.26
CA VAL A 501 -24.55 36.03 15.42
C VAL A 501 -25.01 35.28 16.66
N ILE A 502 -24.06 34.83 17.50
CA ILE A 502 -24.37 34.11 18.74
C ILE A 502 -24.49 35.04 19.95
N VAL A 503 -23.84 36.19 19.94
CA VAL A 503 -23.99 37.26 20.91
C VAL A 503 -24.21 38.57 20.14
N PRO A 504 -25.31 39.29 20.41
CA PRO A 504 -25.56 40.63 19.83
C PRO A 504 -24.44 41.61 20.18
N ALA A 505 -24.35 42.71 19.42
CA ALA A 505 -23.35 43.75 19.65
C ALA A 505 -23.38 44.26 21.11
N ASP A 506 -22.21 44.35 21.70
CA ASP A 506 -21.96 44.90 23.04
C ASP A 506 -21.90 46.43 23.02
N GLU A 507 -21.53 47.06 24.16
CA GLU A 507 -21.38 48.51 24.30
C GLU A 507 -20.33 49.11 23.34
N ASP A 508 -19.34 48.30 22.91
CA ASP A 508 -18.31 48.67 21.93
C ASP A 508 -18.79 48.46 20.47
N GLY A 509 -20.03 47.99 20.31
CA GLY A 509 -20.63 47.70 19.01
C GLY A 509 -20.04 46.45 18.32
N LEU A 510 -19.53 45.47 19.10
CA LEU A 510 -18.98 44.24 18.59
C LEU A 510 -19.93 43.06 18.84
N GLU A 511 -20.25 42.31 17.80
CA GLU A 511 -20.99 41.07 17.86
C GLU A 511 -20.09 39.87 17.76
N LEU A 512 -20.43 38.77 18.44
CA LEU A 512 -19.73 37.52 18.31
C LEU A 512 -20.43 36.64 17.27
N THR A 513 -19.69 36.29 16.19
CA THR A 513 -20.21 35.48 15.08
C THR A 513 -19.47 34.16 14.98
N VAL A 514 -20.18 33.12 14.55
CA VAL A 514 -19.62 31.80 14.29
C VAL A 514 -19.89 31.37 12.85
N SER A 515 -18.86 30.94 12.16
CA SER A 515 -18.96 30.32 10.84
C SER A 515 -18.51 28.86 10.92
N VAL A 516 -19.28 27.99 10.30
CA VAL A 516 -18.91 26.57 10.15
C VAL A 516 -18.19 26.39 8.82
N PHE A 517 -17.05 25.71 8.81
CA PHE A 517 -16.30 25.45 7.60
C PHE A 517 -15.58 24.09 7.60
N TYR A 518 -15.18 23.65 6.40
CA TYR A 518 -14.37 22.44 6.22
C TYR A 518 -12.93 22.81 5.89
N THR A 519 -11.98 22.15 6.55
CA THR A 519 -10.55 22.39 6.33
C THR A 519 -10.13 21.98 4.92
N HIS A 520 -9.33 22.81 4.26
CA HIS A 520 -8.81 22.51 2.92
C HIS A 520 -7.97 21.21 2.91
N GLY A 521 -8.17 20.38 1.90
CA GLY A 521 -7.43 19.11 1.68
C GLY A 521 -7.92 17.93 2.51
N TRP A 522 -8.43 18.14 3.75
CA TRP A 522 -8.88 17.07 4.63
C TRP A 522 -10.39 17.02 4.86
N ASN A 523 -11.11 18.10 4.52
CA ASN A 523 -12.55 18.25 4.72
C ASN A 523 -13.03 17.95 6.16
N ASN A 524 -12.20 18.30 7.16
CA ASN A 524 -12.59 18.16 8.56
C ASN A 524 -13.40 19.39 9.00
N LEU A 525 -14.42 19.17 9.82
CA LEU A 525 -15.29 20.23 10.35
C LEU A 525 -14.53 21.08 11.36
N SER A 526 -14.70 22.41 11.25
CA SER A 526 -14.15 23.40 12.17
C SER A 526 -15.10 24.60 12.28
N LEU A 527 -14.95 25.38 13.38
CA LEU A 527 -15.66 26.61 13.59
C LEU A 527 -14.66 27.78 13.59
N GLU A 528 -15.04 28.87 12.96
CA GLU A 528 -14.40 30.17 13.11
C GLU A 528 -15.25 31.08 13.95
N VAL A 529 -14.75 31.50 15.10
CA VAL A 529 -15.41 32.42 16.04
C VAL A 529 -14.71 33.77 15.95
N ALA A 530 -15.44 34.78 15.52
CA ALA A 530 -14.92 36.14 15.29
C ALA A 530 -15.75 37.20 15.96
N GLN A 531 -15.10 38.23 16.49
CA GLN A 531 -15.76 39.48 16.88
C GLN A 531 -15.80 40.40 15.66
N ARG A 532 -16.99 40.91 15.32
CA ARG A 532 -17.20 41.77 14.16
C ARG A 532 -18.14 42.93 14.52
N ARG A 533 -17.98 44.09 13.87
CA ARG A 533 -19.01 45.12 13.88
C ARG A 533 -20.18 44.69 12.99
N PRO A 534 -21.44 44.89 13.39
CA PRO A 534 -22.59 44.62 12.55
C PRO A 534 -22.43 45.33 11.20
N LEU A 535 -22.81 44.66 10.14
CA LEU A 535 -22.94 45.30 8.84
C LEU A 535 -24.04 46.36 8.93
N PRO A 536 -23.89 47.59 8.36
CA PRO A 536 -24.95 48.57 8.31
C PRO A 536 -26.16 47.93 7.61
N ALA A 537 -27.35 48.17 8.16
CA ALA A 537 -28.59 47.73 7.54
C ALA A 537 -28.62 48.22 6.07
N PRO A 538 -29.06 47.36 5.12
CA PRO A 538 -29.24 47.82 3.75
C PRO A 538 -30.13 49.06 3.79
N ALA A 539 -29.65 50.16 3.18
CA ALA A 539 -30.45 51.38 3.06
C ALA A 539 -31.75 51.00 2.37
N ASP A 540 -32.88 51.26 3.04
CA ASP A 540 -34.19 51.15 2.43
C ASP A 540 -34.19 52.00 1.17
N THR A 541 -34.14 51.34 0.03
CA THR A 541 -34.38 51.99 -1.26
C THR A 541 -35.89 52.27 -1.29
N ALA A 542 -36.24 53.52 -0.95
CA ALA A 542 -37.56 54.06 -1.13
C ALA A 542 -37.99 54.08 -2.61
#